data_c0c5a4f804de83fd8fd13f73d5785473
#
_entry.id   c0c5a4f804de83fd8fd13f73d5785473
#
_cell.length_a   1.000
_cell.length_b   1.000
_cell.length_c   1.000
_cell.angle_alpha   90.00
_cell.angle_beta   90.00
_cell.angle_gamma   90.00
#
_symmetry.space_group_name_H-M   'P 1'
#
loop_
_entity.id
_entity.type
_entity.pdbx_description
1 polymer ?
#
loop_
_entity_poly.entity_id
_entity_poly.type
_entity_poly.pdbx_seq_one_letter_code
_entity_poly.pdbx_strand_id
1 'polypeptide(L)'
;MTAQRQERKGSRFRRMGFCPGIAFIGSCASPLLAGSLLASLLLASLVLVSPVLVSFALVSLPEFPGSAAEAATTERVIVNRYTGLAIEGFDPVAYFVDARPRIGLPDFEASQAGVVWRFRNEGNRASFVAHPDIYGPQFGGYDPIDLARGVTYAGNPRFWLISEQRLYLFGREESRDAFAADPKRFLMDASARWPAIEKTLAR
;
A
#
# COMPACT_ATOMS: atom_id res chain seq x y z
N MET A 1 0.64 -56.56 -14.69
CA MET A 1 2.07 -56.75 -14.70
C MET A 1 2.66 -55.55 -15.40
N THR A 2 3.26 -54.59 -14.76
CA THR A 2 4.38 -54.50 -13.85
C THR A 2 4.26 -53.19 -13.06
N ALA A 3 4.32 -53.27 -11.76
CA ALA A 3 4.35 -52.14 -10.83
C ALA A 3 5.76 -51.50 -10.84
N GLN A 4 5.85 -50.20 -10.98
CA GLN A 4 7.06 -49.45 -10.65
C GLN A 4 6.87 -48.67 -9.35
N ARG A 5 7.60 -49.13 -8.38
CA ARG A 5 7.81 -48.64 -7.03
C ARG A 5 8.78 -47.44 -7.11
N GLN A 6 8.33 -46.24 -6.74
CA GLN A 6 9.22 -45.10 -6.65
C GLN A 6 9.59 -44.83 -5.19
N GLU A 7 10.89 -44.94 -4.93
CA GLU A 7 11.53 -44.81 -3.63
C GLU A 7 11.46 -43.39 -3.07
N ARG A 8 11.08 -43.29 -1.79
CA ARG A 8 11.19 -42.08 -1.00
C ARG A 8 12.66 -41.85 -0.59
N LYS A 9 13.24 -40.78 -1.11
CA LYS A 9 14.57 -40.31 -0.66
C LYS A 9 14.36 -39.30 0.48
N GLY A 10 14.59 -39.78 1.71
CA GLY A 10 14.61 -38.96 2.91
C GLY A 10 15.87 -38.09 2.94
N SER A 11 15.71 -36.77 3.07
CA SER A 11 16.81 -35.89 3.39
C SER A 11 16.85 -35.61 4.90
N ARG A 12 17.98 -36.02 5.47
CA ARG A 12 18.33 -35.87 6.88
C ARG A 12 18.51 -34.40 7.25
N PHE A 13 17.72 -33.96 8.19
CA PHE A 13 17.95 -32.70 8.91
C PHE A 13 19.17 -32.89 9.84
N ARG A 14 20.23 -32.16 9.55
CA ARG A 14 21.44 -32.09 10.36
C ARG A 14 21.21 -31.04 11.45
N ARG A 15 21.05 -31.51 12.68
CA ARG A 15 21.12 -30.67 13.89
C ARG A 15 22.59 -30.22 14.11
N MET A 16 22.81 -28.92 14.13
CA MET A 16 24.03 -28.30 14.73
C MET A 16 23.51 -27.60 16.00
N GLY A 17 23.95 -28.00 17.09
CA GLY A 17 25.08 -27.88 17.92
C GLY A 17 25.01 -26.60 18.73
N PHE A 18 24.40 -26.73 19.94
CA PHE A 18 24.40 -25.70 21.00
C PHE A 18 25.77 -25.69 21.64
N CYS A 19 26.47 -24.54 21.73
CA CYS A 19 27.60 -24.34 22.64
C CYS A 19 27.23 -23.22 23.62
N PRO A 20 27.32 -23.48 24.93
CA PRO A 20 27.25 -22.46 25.95
C PRO A 20 28.63 -22.07 26.46
N GLY A 21 28.75 -20.81 26.88
CA GLY A 21 29.76 -20.42 27.85
C GLY A 21 30.81 -19.47 27.33
N ILE A 22 30.87 -18.29 27.93
CA ILE A 22 31.96 -17.88 28.85
C ILE A 22 31.59 -16.48 29.39
N ALA A 23 31.38 -16.47 30.71
CA ALA A 23 31.34 -15.28 31.51
C ALA A 23 32.74 -14.68 31.66
N PHE A 24 32.87 -13.36 31.52
CA PHE A 24 34.01 -12.62 32.05
C PHE A 24 33.55 -11.50 32.96
N ILE A 25 33.77 -11.76 34.25
CA ILE A 25 33.72 -10.82 35.32
C ILE A 25 35.09 -10.10 35.34
N GLY A 26 35.08 -8.78 35.27
CA GLY A 26 36.25 -7.93 35.42
C GLY A 26 35.93 -6.68 36.16
N SER A 27 36.03 -6.77 37.51
CA SER A 27 36.02 -5.68 38.46
C SER A 27 37.42 -5.04 38.49
N CYS A 28 37.52 -3.70 38.56
CA CYS A 28 38.58 -2.96 39.25
C CYS A 28 38.25 -1.45 39.14
N ALA A 29 37.75 -0.87 40.22
CA ALA A 29 38.54 -0.09 41.21
C ALA A 29 38.88 1.36 40.77
N SER A 30 38.24 2.30 41.44
CA SER A 30 38.62 3.73 41.60
C SER A 30 39.98 3.87 42.29
N PRO A 31 40.66 5.03 42.19
CA PRO A 31 40.74 5.88 43.37
C PRO A 31 40.60 7.41 43.07
N LEU A 32 39.88 8.07 43.88
CA LEU A 32 40.11 9.13 44.84
C LEU A 32 41.31 10.08 44.66
N LEU A 33 40.99 11.37 44.94
CA LEU A 33 41.74 12.46 45.59
C LEU A 33 42.11 13.61 44.64
N ALA A 34 41.43 14.71 44.86
CA ALA A 34 41.79 15.84 45.71
C ALA A 34 42.60 16.97 45.02
N GLY A 35 42.10 18.18 45.24
CA GLY A 35 42.80 19.45 45.03
C GLY A 35 42.17 20.30 43.93
N SER A 36 41.75 21.48 44.08
CA SER A 36 42.01 22.46 45.13
C SER A 36 41.02 23.61 44.91
N LEU A 37 40.47 24.08 46.02
CA LEU A 37 39.92 25.41 46.18
C LEU A 37 41.01 26.46 45.88
N LEU A 38 40.73 27.37 44.95
CA LEU A 38 41.26 28.74 44.87
C LEU A 38 41.12 29.28 43.45
N ALA A 39 40.02 29.92 43.18
CA ALA A 39 39.87 31.02 42.22
C ALA A 39 38.43 31.56 42.28
N SER A 40 38.03 31.94 43.47
CA SER A 40 37.01 32.96 43.68
C SER A 40 37.58 34.29 43.35
N LEU A 41 36.76 35.20 42.85
CA LEU A 41 37.03 36.62 42.62
C LEU A 41 37.89 36.90 41.37
N LEU A 42 37.22 37.06 40.27
CA LEU A 42 37.34 38.15 39.28
C LEU A 42 36.51 37.75 38.05
N LEU A 43 35.30 38.24 37.98
CA LEU A 43 34.54 38.50 36.76
C LEU A 43 33.06 38.73 37.08
N ALA A 44 32.85 39.61 38.05
CA ALA A 44 31.58 40.31 38.16
C ALA A 44 31.68 41.60 37.33
N SER A 45 31.68 41.48 36.02
CA SER A 45 31.55 42.64 35.15
C SER A 45 31.51 42.16 33.68
N LEU A 46 30.44 41.56 33.25
CA LEU A 46 29.96 41.62 31.85
C LEU A 46 28.65 40.82 31.71
N VAL A 47 27.67 41.12 32.51
CA VAL A 47 26.32 40.61 32.34
C VAL A 47 25.36 41.76 32.19
N LEU A 48 25.55 42.56 31.17
CA LEU A 48 24.55 43.47 30.65
C LEU A 48 24.67 43.50 29.12
N VAL A 49 24.75 42.34 28.51
CA VAL A 49 24.43 42.21 27.07
C VAL A 49 22.99 41.74 27.02
N SER A 50 22.19 42.71 26.73
CA SER A 50 20.79 42.76 26.38
C SER A 50 20.15 41.42 26.02
N PRO A 51 19.10 40.97 26.73
CA PRO A 51 18.29 39.80 26.35
C PRO A 51 17.41 40.07 25.12
N VAL A 52 17.62 41.17 24.38
CA VAL A 52 16.79 41.57 23.23
C VAL A 52 17.25 40.92 21.93
N LEU A 53 18.42 40.31 21.85
CA LEU A 53 18.91 39.70 20.61
C LEU A 53 18.73 38.20 20.52
N VAL A 54 18.21 37.54 21.54
CA VAL A 54 17.92 36.09 21.48
C VAL A 54 16.46 35.80 21.11
N SER A 55 15.60 36.81 21.11
CA SER A 55 14.16 36.63 20.76
C SER A 55 13.86 36.61 19.24
N PHE A 56 14.87 36.71 18.39
CA PHE A 56 14.64 36.75 16.93
C PHE A 56 15.04 35.49 16.17
N ALA A 57 15.36 34.40 16.85
CA ALA A 57 15.79 33.15 16.20
C ALA A 57 14.76 32.00 16.30
N LEU A 58 13.56 32.24 16.86
CA LEU A 58 12.42 31.36 16.65
C LEU A 58 11.53 31.95 15.54
N VAL A 59 12.09 32.14 14.36
CA VAL A 59 11.27 32.12 13.16
C VAL A 59 10.76 30.67 13.04
N SER A 60 9.54 30.47 13.55
CA SER A 60 8.74 29.30 13.22
C SER A 60 8.77 29.17 11.71
N LEU A 61 9.58 28.24 11.20
CA LEU A 61 9.40 27.75 9.85
C LEU A 61 7.93 27.33 9.78
N PRO A 62 7.13 27.85 8.84
CA PRO A 62 5.84 27.29 8.64
C PRO A 62 6.09 25.80 8.37
N GLU A 63 5.68 24.93 9.30
CA GLU A 63 5.45 23.56 8.99
C GLU A 63 4.41 23.61 7.89
N PHE A 64 4.87 23.51 6.62
CA PHE A 64 3.99 23.11 5.58
C PHE A 64 3.53 21.71 5.99
N PRO A 65 2.27 21.52 6.40
CA PRO A 65 1.73 20.19 6.40
C PRO A 65 1.83 19.76 4.93
N GLY A 66 2.87 19.02 4.64
CA GLY A 66 2.98 18.21 3.42
C GLY A 66 1.94 17.10 3.55
N SER A 67 0.71 17.48 3.74
CA SER A 67 -0.44 16.71 3.34
C SER A 67 -0.32 16.66 1.81
N ALA A 68 0.33 15.63 1.29
CA ALA A 68 -0.07 15.08 0.04
C ALA A 68 -1.57 14.80 0.25
N ALA A 69 -2.41 15.77 -0.06
CA ALA A 69 -3.80 15.56 -0.35
C ALA A 69 -3.78 14.66 -1.58
N GLU A 70 -3.61 13.39 -1.33
CA GLU A 70 -3.91 12.34 -2.27
C GLU A 70 -5.36 12.61 -2.63
N ALA A 71 -5.58 13.08 -3.87
CA ALA A 71 -6.89 13.47 -4.33
C ALA A 71 -7.78 12.24 -4.17
N ALA A 72 -8.58 12.22 -3.12
CA ALA A 72 -9.57 11.19 -2.91
C ALA A 72 -10.41 11.18 -4.18
N THR A 73 -10.33 10.09 -4.93
CA THR A 73 -11.19 9.88 -6.08
C THR A 73 -12.59 9.80 -5.55
N THR A 74 -13.48 10.61 -6.12
CA THR A 74 -14.87 10.75 -5.64
C THR A 74 -15.84 9.90 -6.46
N GLU A 75 -15.36 9.21 -7.49
CA GLU A 75 -16.19 8.45 -8.43
C GLU A 75 -16.40 7.00 -7.97
N ARG A 76 -17.58 6.42 -8.26
CA ARG A 76 -17.90 5.02 -7.92
C ARG A 76 -17.03 4.00 -8.65
N VAL A 77 -16.57 4.35 -9.84
CA VAL A 77 -15.62 3.58 -10.63
C VAL A 77 -14.42 4.48 -10.88
N ILE A 78 -13.22 3.96 -10.63
CA ILE A 78 -12.00 4.72 -10.91
C ILE A 78 -11.90 5.03 -12.40
N VAL A 79 -11.68 6.29 -12.72
CA VAL A 79 -11.52 6.78 -14.09
C VAL A 79 -10.23 7.58 -14.23
N ASN A 80 -9.71 7.59 -15.43
CA ASN A 80 -8.64 8.51 -15.77
C ASN A 80 -9.22 9.92 -15.88
N ARG A 81 -8.74 10.86 -15.05
CA ARG A 81 -9.25 12.25 -14.98
C ARG A 81 -9.13 13.04 -16.27
N TYR A 82 -8.25 12.63 -17.19
CA TYR A 82 -8.02 13.33 -18.45
C TYR A 82 -8.85 12.77 -19.60
N THR A 83 -9.11 11.45 -19.58
CA THR A 83 -9.83 10.77 -20.67
C THR A 83 -11.24 10.36 -20.31
N GLY A 84 -11.60 10.33 -19.01
CA GLY A 84 -12.89 9.83 -18.53
C GLY A 84 -13.06 8.32 -18.67
N LEU A 85 -12.01 7.59 -19.05
CA LEU A 85 -12.09 6.14 -19.28
C LEU A 85 -11.94 5.38 -17.96
N ALA A 86 -12.81 4.40 -17.76
CA ALA A 86 -12.73 3.48 -16.66
C ALA A 86 -11.39 2.73 -16.67
N ILE A 87 -10.82 2.50 -15.48
CA ILE A 87 -9.55 1.78 -15.28
C ILE A 87 -8.47 2.18 -16.30
N GLU A 88 -8.30 3.48 -16.53
CA GLU A 88 -7.31 4.05 -17.46
C GLU A 88 -7.45 3.57 -18.92
N GLY A 89 -8.60 3.03 -19.32
CA GLY A 89 -8.84 2.49 -20.65
C GLY A 89 -8.29 1.07 -20.86
N PHE A 90 -7.95 0.35 -19.80
CA PHE A 90 -7.64 -1.07 -19.90
C PHE A 90 -8.92 -1.89 -20.11
N ASP A 91 -8.79 -3.01 -20.83
CA ASP A 91 -9.88 -3.95 -21.09
C ASP A 91 -10.08 -4.86 -19.85
N PRO A 92 -11.23 -4.78 -19.16
CA PRO A 92 -11.47 -5.58 -17.96
C PRO A 92 -11.59 -7.08 -18.25
N VAL A 93 -12.01 -7.48 -19.45
CA VAL A 93 -12.14 -8.90 -19.86
C VAL A 93 -10.78 -9.52 -20.14
N ALA A 94 -9.82 -8.73 -20.62
CA ALA A 94 -8.48 -9.21 -20.94
C ALA A 94 -7.74 -9.80 -19.74
N TYR A 95 -8.04 -9.36 -18.50
CA TYR A 95 -7.46 -9.97 -17.31
C TYR A 95 -7.85 -11.45 -17.14
N PHE A 96 -9.05 -11.80 -17.55
CA PHE A 96 -9.57 -13.17 -17.46
C PHE A 96 -9.13 -14.05 -18.65
N VAL A 97 -9.13 -13.50 -19.86
CA VAL A 97 -8.86 -14.28 -21.08
C VAL A 97 -7.40 -14.30 -21.47
N ASP A 98 -6.68 -13.19 -21.26
CA ASP A 98 -5.26 -13.03 -21.62
C ASP A 98 -4.32 -13.16 -20.41
N ALA A 99 -4.87 -13.21 -19.18
CA ALA A 99 -4.14 -13.19 -17.91
C ALA A 99 -3.11 -12.03 -17.81
N ARG A 100 -3.47 -10.86 -18.36
CA ARG A 100 -2.63 -9.65 -18.31
C ARG A 100 -3.42 -8.39 -18.65
N PRO A 101 -2.99 -7.22 -18.14
CA PRO A 101 -3.59 -5.95 -18.50
C PRO A 101 -3.33 -5.63 -19.99
N ARG A 102 -4.39 -5.22 -20.68
CA ARG A 102 -4.37 -4.82 -22.08
C ARG A 102 -5.12 -3.52 -22.25
N ILE A 103 -4.53 -2.56 -22.94
CA ILE A 103 -5.24 -1.34 -23.33
C ILE A 103 -6.31 -1.68 -24.37
N GLY A 104 -7.53 -1.22 -24.13
CA GLY A 104 -8.62 -1.31 -25.08
C GLY A 104 -8.43 -0.40 -26.30
N LEU A 105 -9.24 -0.62 -27.34
CA LEU A 105 -9.22 0.18 -28.57
C LEU A 105 -10.44 1.10 -28.61
N PRO A 106 -10.31 2.29 -29.19
CA PRO A 106 -11.43 3.25 -29.30
C PRO A 106 -12.64 2.71 -30.07
N ASP A 107 -12.40 1.77 -31.00
CA ASP A 107 -13.46 1.17 -31.81
C ASP A 107 -14.41 0.26 -31.00
N PHE A 108 -13.99 -0.17 -29.82
CA PHE A 108 -14.75 -1.07 -28.95
C PHE A 108 -14.97 -0.43 -27.59
N GLU A 109 -16.03 0.38 -27.49
CA GLU A 109 -16.41 1.06 -26.24
C GLU A 109 -17.82 0.64 -25.79
N ALA A 110 -18.06 0.70 -24.49
CA ALA A 110 -19.39 0.61 -23.91
C ALA A 110 -19.51 1.55 -22.70
N SER A 111 -20.70 2.13 -22.53
CA SER A 111 -21.02 2.90 -21.33
C SER A 111 -21.71 2.00 -20.31
N GLN A 112 -21.16 1.90 -19.12
CA GLN A 112 -21.71 1.11 -18.01
C GLN A 112 -21.38 1.79 -16.68
N ALA A 113 -22.37 1.84 -15.78
CA ALA A 113 -22.25 2.51 -14.48
C ALA A 113 -21.82 4.00 -14.57
N GLY A 114 -22.23 4.69 -15.65
CA GLY A 114 -21.95 6.11 -15.86
C GLY A 114 -20.55 6.43 -16.39
N VAL A 115 -19.74 5.43 -16.71
CA VAL A 115 -18.37 5.59 -17.23
C VAL A 115 -18.19 4.85 -18.54
N VAL A 116 -17.18 5.25 -19.33
CA VAL A 116 -16.84 4.63 -20.61
C VAL A 116 -15.75 3.58 -20.41
N TRP A 117 -16.00 2.38 -20.88
CA TRP A 117 -15.10 1.23 -20.87
C TRP A 117 -14.57 0.96 -22.28
N ARG A 118 -13.29 0.57 -22.39
CA ARG A 118 -12.65 0.17 -23.64
C ARG A 118 -12.27 -1.30 -23.62
N PHE A 119 -12.39 -1.93 -24.80
CA PHE A 119 -12.14 -3.36 -24.99
C PHE A 119 -11.17 -3.60 -26.13
N ARG A 120 -10.55 -4.77 -26.17
CA ARG A 120 -9.63 -5.17 -27.23
C ARG A 120 -10.34 -5.55 -28.54
N ASN A 121 -11.54 -6.05 -28.40
CA ASN A 121 -12.34 -6.56 -29.51
C ASN A 121 -13.83 -6.57 -29.13
N GLU A 122 -14.68 -6.85 -30.12
CA GLU A 122 -16.12 -6.92 -29.95
C GLU A 122 -16.57 -8.05 -29.00
N GLY A 123 -15.87 -9.20 -29.02
CA GLY A 123 -16.18 -10.32 -28.12
C GLY A 123 -16.01 -9.95 -26.65
N ASN A 124 -14.91 -9.24 -26.30
CA ASN A 124 -14.68 -8.75 -24.95
C ASN A 124 -15.74 -7.71 -24.56
N ARG A 125 -16.08 -6.79 -25.47
CA ARG A 125 -17.15 -5.81 -25.24
C ARG A 125 -18.47 -6.49 -24.93
N ALA A 126 -18.89 -7.45 -25.77
CA ALA A 126 -20.13 -8.19 -25.60
C ALA A 126 -20.15 -8.99 -24.28
N SER A 127 -19.04 -9.63 -23.93
CA SER A 127 -18.90 -10.37 -22.67
C SER A 127 -19.06 -9.46 -21.45
N PHE A 128 -18.44 -8.27 -21.48
CA PHE A 128 -18.57 -7.31 -20.40
C PHE A 128 -19.99 -6.77 -20.28
N VAL A 129 -20.64 -6.40 -21.38
CA VAL A 129 -22.01 -5.89 -21.39
C VAL A 129 -23.00 -6.92 -20.85
N ALA A 130 -22.79 -8.20 -21.15
CA ALA A 130 -23.61 -9.28 -20.63
C ALA A 130 -23.37 -9.57 -19.14
N HIS A 131 -22.14 -9.39 -18.63
CA HIS A 131 -21.75 -9.76 -17.28
C HIS A 131 -20.81 -8.74 -16.64
N PRO A 132 -21.24 -7.48 -16.47
CA PRO A 132 -20.38 -6.42 -15.94
C PRO A 132 -19.98 -6.65 -14.47
N ASP A 133 -20.78 -7.37 -13.71
CA ASP A 133 -20.52 -7.76 -12.33
C ASP A 133 -19.39 -8.80 -12.19
N ILE A 134 -19.14 -9.60 -13.24
CA ILE A 134 -18.04 -10.58 -13.27
C ILE A 134 -16.74 -9.89 -13.71
N TYR A 135 -16.79 -9.22 -14.86
CA TYR A 135 -15.59 -8.67 -15.48
C TYR A 135 -15.17 -7.32 -14.94
N GLY A 136 -16.12 -6.53 -14.41
CA GLY A 136 -15.78 -5.26 -13.75
C GLY A 136 -14.94 -5.46 -12.51
N PRO A 137 -14.01 -4.55 -12.22
CA PRO A 137 -13.24 -4.62 -10.99
C PRO A 137 -14.14 -4.46 -9.77
N GLN A 138 -13.90 -5.25 -8.75
CA GLN A 138 -14.60 -5.15 -7.48
C GLN A 138 -14.32 -3.80 -6.82
N PHE A 139 -15.25 -3.33 -6.02
CA PHE A 139 -15.17 -2.04 -5.33
C PHE A 139 -14.91 -0.85 -6.28
N GLY A 140 -15.42 -0.91 -7.52
CA GLY A 140 -15.18 0.14 -8.51
C GLY A 140 -13.72 0.30 -8.94
N GLY A 141 -12.86 -0.65 -8.58
CA GLY A 141 -11.42 -0.60 -8.85
C GLY A 141 -10.58 0.03 -7.75
N TYR A 142 -11.17 0.35 -6.60
CA TYR A 142 -10.40 0.79 -5.42
C TYR A 142 -9.63 -0.36 -4.79
N ASP A 143 -8.48 -0.03 -4.17
CA ASP A 143 -7.63 -1.00 -3.48
C ASP A 143 -8.34 -1.59 -2.25
N PRO A 144 -8.61 -2.91 -2.22
CA PRO A 144 -9.34 -3.54 -1.11
C PRO A 144 -8.59 -3.49 0.22
N ILE A 145 -7.25 -3.38 0.22
CA ILE A 145 -6.45 -3.24 1.45
C ILE A 145 -6.73 -1.89 2.11
N ASP A 146 -6.77 -0.84 1.31
CA ASP A 146 -7.02 0.52 1.82
C ASP A 146 -8.51 0.70 2.16
N LEU A 147 -9.43 0.09 1.39
CA LEU A 147 -10.85 0.04 1.74
C LEU A 147 -11.12 -0.65 3.07
N ALA A 148 -10.40 -1.74 3.37
CA ALA A 148 -10.48 -2.41 4.67
C ALA A 148 -10.09 -1.51 5.84
N ARG A 149 -9.33 -0.44 5.57
CA ARG A 149 -8.98 0.63 6.54
C ARG A 149 -9.94 1.83 6.50
N GLY A 150 -10.89 1.84 5.55
CA GLY A 150 -11.82 2.94 5.36
C GLY A 150 -11.28 4.07 4.47
N VAL A 151 -10.23 3.81 3.69
CA VAL A 151 -9.61 4.77 2.78
C VAL A 151 -9.91 4.40 1.34
N THR A 152 -10.32 5.37 0.52
CA THR A 152 -10.51 5.21 -0.92
C THR A 152 -9.20 5.54 -1.64
N TYR A 153 -8.45 4.51 -2.02
CA TYR A 153 -7.25 4.63 -2.82
C TYR A 153 -7.47 3.96 -4.18
N ALA A 154 -7.27 4.69 -5.27
CA ALA A 154 -7.48 4.16 -6.62
C ALA A 154 -6.49 3.04 -6.93
N GLY A 155 -7.01 1.91 -7.43
CA GLY A 155 -6.18 0.83 -7.92
C GLY A 155 -5.49 1.22 -9.24
N ASN A 156 -4.29 0.71 -9.44
CA ASN A 156 -3.57 0.80 -10.70
C ASN A 156 -3.86 -0.46 -11.52
N PRO A 157 -4.33 -0.35 -12.77
CA PRO A 157 -4.64 -1.51 -13.62
C PRO A 157 -3.48 -2.49 -13.83
N ARG A 158 -2.24 -2.09 -13.55
CA ARG A 158 -1.07 -2.96 -13.63
C ARG A 158 -0.86 -3.84 -12.41
N PHE A 159 -1.40 -3.46 -11.26
CA PHE A 159 -1.36 -4.24 -10.03
C PHE A 159 -2.73 -4.87 -9.80
N TRP A 160 -2.88 -6.10 -10.20
CA TRP A 160 -4.16 -6.79 -10.23
C TRP A 160 -4.06 -8.22 -9.73
N LEU A 161 -5.20 -8.77 -9.35
CA LEU A 161 -5.36 -10.19 -9.01
C LEU A 161 -6.79 -10.62 -9.31
N ILE A 162 -6.94 -11.86 -9.81
CA ILE A 162 -8.25 -12.53 -9.85
C ILE A 162 -8.32 -13.50 -8.68
N SER A 163 -9.31 -13.29 -7.82
CA SER A 163 -9.63 -14.17 -6.70
C SER A 163 -11.11 -14.50 -6.76
N GLU A 164 -11.46 -15.78 -6.63
CA GLU A 164 -12.86 -16.26 -6.69
C GLU A 164 -13.62 -15.74 -7.93
N GLN A 165 -12.95 -15.75 -9.08
CA GLN A 165 -13.46 -15.25 -10.35
C GLN A 165 -13.88 -13.77 -10.33
N ARG A 166 -13.26 -12.96 -9.50
CA ARG A 166 -13.47 -11.52 -9.40
C ARG A 166 -12.15 -10.79 -9.61
N LEU A 167 -12.20 -9.68 -10.32
CA LEU A 167 -11.04 -8.82 -10.56
C LEU A 167 -10.88 -7.81 -9.42
N TYR A 168 -9.69 -7.74 -8.87
CA TYR A 168 -9.27 -6.74 -7.88
C TYR A 168 -8.11 -5.95 -8.42
N LEU A 169 -8.13 -4.63 -8.20
CA LEU A 169 -7.04 -3.72 -8.55
C LEU A 169 -6.42 -3.19 -7.26
N PHE A 170 -5.11 -2.97 -7.29
CA PHE A 170 -4.35 -2.51 -6.13
C PHE A 170 -3.59 -1.23 -6.48
N GLY A 171 -3.44 -0.33 -5.53
CA GLY A 171 -2.70 0.91 -5.74
C GLY A 171 -1.20 0.69 -5.86
N ARG A 172 -0.71 -0.41 -5.28
CA ARG A 172 0.72 -0.76 -5.22
C ARG A 172 0.92 -2.29 -5.15
N GLU A 173 2.12 -2.71 -5.46
CA GLU A 173 2.47 -4.13 -5.51
C GLU A 173 2.38 -4.80 -4.13
N GLU A 174 2.80 -4.09 -3.09
CA GLU A 174 2.75 -4.56 -1.70
C GLU A 174 1.32 -4.84 -1.23
N SER A 175 0.36 -4.03 -1.65
CA SER A 175 -1.08 -4.27 -1.37
C SER A 175 -1.55 -5.55 -2.05
N ARG A 176 -1.19 -5.75 -3.33
CA ARG A 176 -1.51 -6.99 -4.06
C ARG A 176 -0.95 -8.22 -3.35
N ASP A 177 0.30 -8.18 -2.93
CA ASP A 177 0.97 -9.31 -2.30
C ASP A 177 0.40 -9.60 -0.90
N ALA A 178 0.09 -8.56 -0.12
CA ALA A 178 -0.59 -8.70 1.16
C ALA A 178 -1.99 -9.31 0.99
N PHE A 179 -2.74 -8.86 -0.02
CA PHE A 179 -4.05 -9.44 -0.34
C PHE A 179 -3.93 -10.89 -0.78
N ALA A 180 -2.95 -11.25 -1.61
CA ALA A 180 -2.72 -12.61 -2.07
C ALA A 180 -2.42 -13.58 -0.92
N ALA A 181 -1.80 -13.10 0.16
CA ALA A 181 -1.50 -13.90 1.34
C ALA A 181 -2.74 -14.25 2.19
N ASP A 182 -3.71 -13.34 2.30
CA ASP A 182 -4.96 -13.56 3.05
C ASP A 182 -6.14 -12.78 2.45
N PRO A 183 -6.67 -13.21 1.29
CA PRO A 183 -7.78 -12.51 0.63
C PRO A 183 -9.03 -12.42 1.49
N LYS A 184 -9.37 -13.47 2.22
CA LYS A 184 -10.63 -13.55 2.99
C LYS A 184 -10.73 -12.47 4.04
N ARG A 185 -9.65 -12.24 4.79
CA ARG A 185 -9.60 -11.21 5.81
C ARG A 185 -9.91 -9.83 5.23
N PHE A 186 -9.20 -9.44 4.16
CA PHE A 186 -9.36 -8.11 3.58
C PHE A 186 -10.72 -7.95 2.89
N LEU A 187 -11.23 -9.00 2.24
CA LEU A 187 -12.54 -8.97 1.62
C LEU A 187 -13.67 -8.81 2.63
N MET A 188 -13.55 -9.44 3.80
CA MET A 188 -14.54 -9.29 4.87
C MET A 188 -14.63 -7.82 5.32
N ASP A 189 -13.50 -7.19 5.62
CA ASP A 189 -13.46 -5.81 6.10
C ASP A 189 -13.83 -4.81 5.00
N ALA A 190 -13.32 -4.97 3.78
CA ALA A 190 -13.62 -4.10 2.65
C ALA A 190 -15.11 -4.17 2.28
N SER A 191 -15.68 -5.38 2.19
CA SER A 191 -17.10 -5.58 1.86
C SER A 191 -18.04 -5.02 2.93
N ALA A 192 -17.67 -5.08 4.20
CA ALA A 192 -18.45 -4.50 5.28
C ALA A 192 -18.48 -2.95 5.19
N ARG A 193 -17.40 -2.33 4.72
CA ARG A 193 -17.27 -0.86 4.63
C ARG A 193 -17.78 -0.29 3.30
N TRP A 194 -17.67 -1.06 2.22
CA TRP A 194 -17.98 -0.60 0.86
C TRP A 194 -19.35 0.05 0.72
N PRO A 195 -20.48 -0.50 1.23
CA PRO A 195 -21.80 0.11 1.02
C PRO A 195 -21.93 1.53 1.61
N ALA A 196 -21.21 1.82 2.68
CA ALA A 196 -21.19 3.15 3.28
C ALA A 196 -20.32 4.11 2.47
N ILE A 197 -19.14 3.66 2.05
CA ILE A 197 -18.18 4.41 1.23
C ILE A 197 -18.82 4.73 -0.13
N GLU A 198 -19.37 3.74 -0.83
CA GLU A 198 -19.96 3.89 -2.15
C GLU A 198 -21.04 4.97 -2.20
N LYS A 199 -21.82 5.13 -1.13
CA LYS A 199 -22.85 6.20 -1.04
C LYS A 199 -22.27 7.60 -1.00
N THR A 200 -21.03 7.76 -0.57
CA THR A 200 -20.33 9.05 -0.52
C THR A 200 -19.63 9.40 -1.84
N LEU A 201 -19.48 8.41 -2.73
CA LEU A 201 -18.83 8.60 -4.03
C LEU A 201 -19.83 9.14 -5.07
N ALA A 202 -19.35 10.01 -5.95
CA ALA A 202 -20.12 10.54 -7.06
C ALA A 202 -20.40 9.44 -8.12
N ARG A 203 -21.48 9.63 -8.85
CA ARG A 203 -21.84 8.76 -9.99
C ARG A 203 -21.06 9.16 -11.22
#